data_3ebac0502c2b144328be776f20511130
#
_entry.id   3ebac0502c2b144328be776f20511130
#
_cell.length_a   1.000
_cell.length_b   1.000
_cell.length_c   1.000
_cell.angle_alpha   90.00
_cell.angle_beta   90.00
_cell.angle_gamma   90.00
#
_symmetry.space_group_name_H-M   'P 1'
#
loop_
_entity.id
_entity.type
_entity.pdbx_description
1 polymer ?
#
loop_
_entity_poly.entity_id
_entity_poly.type
_entity_poly.pdbx_seq_one_letter_code
_entity_poly.pdbx_strand_id
1 'polypeptide(L)'
;MSTSDLGHDFRPGKIIAMHLNYPSRIAQRGRVPAHPSYFLKPATSVAATGGTIERPAGTELLAFEGEIALIIGRPTRRVSPEEGWDAVSGITAANDFGVYDLRYVDKGSNFRSKGGDGFTPLGPSIIDARSVDPAKLRVRTWVNGTVAQDDTTADLTFSLGLLVADVSQLITLEPGDVILTGTPAGSSVVVPGDVVEVEVTTADGALSSGRLVTTVTQGVHELPAFSAGPKVDDLQREEAWGSRAAAGLPEEASILTEHLKAKINSVATATLSSLLRKRGFNNVSIDGLIATRPGARLVGLARTLRYIPNREDLFDRFGGGYNAQKRLFDSLRPDDVVVIEARGDSGSGTLGDILAIRAKHLGAAGIVTDGGVRDLAVLTELGIPTYHAGGHPAVLGRKHVPWEYDTTIGCGGAAVQPGDVIVGDDDGVLVIPPSLIADLVDEAIAQEKEEAFIAAHVAAGEPVENLFPLSPEWREKYRASVEES
;
A
#
# COMPACT_ATOMS: atom_id res chain seq x y z
N MET A 1 9.41 -35.25 25.49
CA MET A 1 10.72 -35.13 24.84
C MET A 1 11.60 -34.28 25.72
N SER A 2 12.84 -34.69 25.97
CA SER A 2 13.79 -33.90 26.78
C SER A 2 14.04 -32.56 26.09
N THR A 3 14.02 -31.48 26.85
CA THR A 3 14.11 -30.07 26.41
C THR A 3 15.54 -29.64 26.07
N SER A 4 16.26 -30.43 25.28
CA SER A 4 17.63 -30.09 24.90
C SER A 4 17.80 -30.20 23.38
N ASP A 5 18.26 -29.11 22.79
CA ASP A 5 18.76 -28.93 21.43
C ASP A 5 17.91 -29.50 20.29
N LEU A 6 17.41 -28.59 19.43
CA LEU A 6 16.98 -28.91 18.08
C LEU A 6 18.21 -29.38 17.28
N GLY A 7 18.51 -30.70 17.38
CA GLY A 7 19.63 -31.30 16.66
C GLY A 7 19.39 -31.33 15.15
N HIS A 8 20.44 -31.65 14.39
CA HIS A 8 20.40 -31.79 12.93
C HIS A 8 19.34 -32.77 12.40
N ASP A 9 18.78 -33.64 13.27
CA ASP A 9 17.81 -34.67 12.90
C ASP A 9 16.34 -34.27 13.12
N PHE A 10 16.07 -33.04 13.59
CA PHE A 10 14.69 -32.59 13.76
C PHE A 10 13.99 -32.46 12.39
N ARG A 11 12.92 -33.20 12.22
CA ARG A 11 12.12 -33.19 10.99
C ARG A 11 10.65 -33.06 11.37
N PRO A 12 10.03 -31.88 11.19
CA PRO A 12 8.60 -31.69 11.37
C PRO A 12 7.82 -32.44 10.29
N GLY A 13 6.62 -32.90 10.63
CA GLY A 13 5.68 -33.43 9.64
C GLY A 13 5.18 -32.31 8.68
N LYS A 14 4.91 -31.15 9.25
CA LYS A 14 4.48 -29.94 8.53
C LYS A 14 5.17 -28.71 9.12
N ILE A 15 5.44 -27.73 8.24
CA ILE A 15 5.81 -26.36 8.63
C ILE A 15 4.76 -25.44 8.03
N ILE A 16 4.04 -24.72 8.88
CA ILE A 16 2.98 -23.81 8.52
C ILE A 16 3.46 -22.40 8.87
N ALA A 17 3.60 -21.54 7.88
CA ALA A 17 4.10 -20.18 8.05
C ALA A 17 2.99 -19.15 7.88
N MET A 18 2.94 -18.17 8.77
CA MET A 18 1.99 -17.06 8.79
C MET A 18 2.51 -15.90 7.92
N HIS A 19 1.65 -15.30 7.09
CA HIS A 19 2.07 -14.19 6.23
C HIS A 19 2.29 -12.87 7.00
N LEU A 20 1.29 -12.39 7.72
CA LEU A 20 1.32 -11.08 8.39
C LEU A 20 0.66 -11.19 9.77
N ASN A 21 1.41 -10.87 10.82
CA ASN A 21 0.92 -10.91 12.19
C ASN A 21 1.39 -9.72 13.06
N TYR A 22 2.59 -9.22 12.81
CA TYR A 22 3.15 -8.08 13.56
C TYR A 22 2.60 -6.76 13.03
N PRO A 23 2.04 -5.86 13.88
CA PRO A 23 1.56 -4.54 13.46
C PRO A 23 2.61 -3.71 12.74
N SER A 24 3.87 -3.79 13.16
CA SER A 24 5.01 -3.12 12.50
C SER A 24 5.16 -3.56 11.03
N ARG A 25 5.05 -4.85 10.74
CA ARG A 25 5.13 -5.39 9.38
C ARG A 25 3.88 -5.08 8.56
N ILE A 26 2.71 -5.13 9.19
CA ILE A 26 1.43 -4.76 8.58
C ILE A 26 1.46 -3.29 8.12
N ALA A 27 1.96 -2.38 8.96
CA ALA A 27 2.15 -0.98 8.61
C ALA A 27 3.12 -0.81 7.43
N GLN A 28 4.25 -1.53 7.44
CA GLN A 28 5.24 -1.53 6.35
C GLN A 28 4.63 -2.04 5.03
N ARG A 29 3.72 -3.01 5.07
CA ARG A 29 3.08 -3.61 3.89
C ARG A 29 1.79 -2.91 3.45
N GLY A 30 1.27 -1.98 4.25
CA GLY A 30 0.04 -1.24 3.95
C GLY A 30 -1.23 -2.11 3.86
N ARG A 31 -1.22 -3.34 4.42
CA ARG A 31 -2.34 -4.29 4.35
C ARG A 31 -2.66 -4.84 5.73
N VAL A 32 -3.89 -4.65 6.18
CA VAL A 32 -4.38 -5.22 7.45
C VAL A 32 -5.15 -6.51 7.14
N PRO A 33 -4.67 -7.69 7.58
CA PRO A 33 -5.38 -8.94 7.35
C PRO A 33 -6.63 -9.03 8.24
N ALA A 34 -7.78 -9.42 7.65
CA ALA A 34 -9.01 -9.67 8.39
C ALA A 34 -9.00 -11.04 9.08
N HIS A 35 -8.26 -11.99 8.53
CA HIS A 35 -8.10 -13.37 9.02
C HIS A 35 -6.64 -13.81 8.85
N PRO A 36 -6.18 -14.79 9.65
CA PRO A 36 -4.88 -15.42 9.45
C PRO A 36 -4.77 -16.03 8.05
N SER A 37 -3.61 -15.90 7.42
CA SER A 37 -3.33 -16.55 6.14
C SER A 37 -1.98 -17.24 6.19
N TYR A 38 -1.90 -18.44 5.61
CA TYR A 38 -0.78 -19.34 5.77
C TYR A 38 -0.27 -19.89 4.45
N PHE A 39 0.96 -20.38 4.48
CA PHE A 39 1.52 -21.24 3.45
C PHE A 39 2.31 -22.39 4.08
N LEU A 40 2.57 -23.43 3.30
CA LEU A 40 3.31 -24.60 3.75
C LEU A 40 4.76 -24.54 3.27
N LYS A 41 5.69 -24.91 4.12
CA LYS A 41 7.10 -25.13 3.76
C LYS A 41 7.43 -26.62 3.84
N PRO A 42 8.26 -27.13 2.91
CA PRO A 42 8.69 -28.53 2.96
C PRO A 42 9.50 -28.84 4.23
N ALA A 43 9.38 -30.05 4.75
CA ALA A 43 10.18 -30.47 5.90
C ALA A 43 11.71 -30.44 5.62
N THR A 44 12.11 -30.57 4.34
CA THR A 44 13.51 -30.44 3.91
C THR A 44 14.06 -29.02 3.99
N SER A 45 13.18 -28.02 4.16
CA SER A 45 13.61 -26.62 4.35
C SER A 45 14.26 -26.38 5.72
N VAL A 46 14.12 -27.31 6.69
CA VAL A 46 14.72 -27.15 8.02
C VAL A 46 16.24 -27.24 7.96
N ALA A 47 16.89 -26.33 8.67
CA ALA A 47 18.32 -26.36 8.96
C ALA A 47 18.57 -26.11 10.45
N ALA A 48 19.70 -26.60 10.97
CA ALA A 48 20.15 -26.32 12.34
C ALA A 48 20.95 -25.00 12.39
N THR A 49 21.13 -24.50 13.62
CA THR A 49 22.03 -23.37 13.89
C THR A 49 23.48 -23.69 13.47
N GLY A 50 24.21 -22.66 13.03
CA GLY A 50 25.59 -22.76 12.52
C GLY A 50 25.67 -23.28 11.08
N GLY A 51 24.52 -23.57 10.45
CA GLY A 51 24.43 -23.97 9.04
C GLY A 51 24.58 -22.80 8.07
N THR A 52 24.51 -23.15 6.79
CA THR A 52 24.55 -22.20 5.69
C THR A 52 23.25 -22.18 4.91
N ILE A 53 22.91 -21.04 4.34
CA ILE A 53 21.85 -20.92 3.34
C ILE A 53 22.48 -20.50 2.01
N GLU A 54 22.10 -21.17 0.94
CA GLU A 54 22.60 -20.88 -0.40
C GLU A 54 21.66 -19.90 -1.10
N ARG A 55 22.20 -18.73 -1.51
CA ARG A 55 21.51 -17.87 -2.48
C ARG A 55 21.66 -18.50 -3.87
N PRO A 56 20.58 -18.95 -4.54
CA PRO A 56 20.66 -19.59 -5.84
C PRO A 56 21.38 -18.72 -6.87
N ALA A 57 22.14 -19.33 -7.77
CA ALA A 57 22.83 -18.59 -8.84
C ALA A 57 21.83 -17.80 -9.70
N GLY A 58 22.21 -16.58 -10.08
CA GLY A 58 21.36 -15.70 -10.89
C GLY A 58 20.22 -14.99 -10.10
N THR A 59 20.11 -15.20 -8.78
CA THR A 59 19.16 -14.47 -7.95
C THR A 59 19.83 -13.31 -7.19
N GLU A 60 19.04 -12.27 -6.87
CA GLU A 60 19.53 -11.06 -6.21
C GLU A 60 18.90 -10.85 -4.81
N LEU A 61 17.66 -11.28 -4.62
CA LEU A 61 16.79 -10.85 -3.52
C LEU A 61 16.54 -11.98 -2.51
N LEU A 62 17.61 -12.60 -1.98
CA LEU A 62 17.48 -13.47 -0.81
C LEU A 62 17.23 -12.60 0.42
N ALA A 63 16.05 -12.71 1.05
CA ALA A 63 15.68 -11.96 2.23
C ALA A 63 15.56 -12.88 3.45
N PHE A 64 15.89 -12.31 4.63
CA PHE A 64 15.67 -12.95 5.92
C PHE A 64 14.36 -12.46 6.54
N GLU A 65 13.73 -13.32 7.33
CA GLU A 65 12.55 -13.01 8.14
C GLU A 65 12.68 -13.74 9.49
N GLY A 66 13.19 -13.05 10.52
CA GLY A 66 13.31 -13.61 11.87
C GLY A 66 11.95 -13.78 12.52
N GLU A 67 11.68 -14.95 13.06
CA GLU A 67 10.37 -15.35 13.57
C GLU A 67 10.45 -16.15 14.86
N ILE A 68 9.31 -16.25 15.54
CA ILE A 68 9.07 -17.24 16.59
C ILE A 68 8.50 -18.49 15.93
N ALA A 69 9.05 -19.65 16.28
CA ALA A 69 8.50 -20.95 15.89
C ALA A 69 7.82 -21.63 17.09
N LEU A 70 6.58 -22.06 16.89
CA LEU A 70 5.82 -22.87 17.84
C LEU A 70 5.97 -24.34 17.48
N ILE A 71 6.31 -25.20 18.44
CA ILE A 71 6.43 -26.65 18.25
C ILE A 71 5.22 -27.32 18.91
N ILE A 72 4.46 -28.04 18.13
CA ILE A 72 3.27 -28.77 18.60
C ILE A 72 3.70 -29.97 19.44
N GLY A 73 3.08 -30.14 20.59
CA GLY A 73 3.43 -31.18 21.56
C GLY A 73 2.47 -32.38 21.62
N ARG A 74 1.27 -32.24 21.12
CA ARG A 74 0.24 -33.28 21.13
C ARG A 74 -0.63 -33.21 19.88
N PRO A 75 -1.27 -34.32 19.48
CA PRO A 75 -2.25 -34.26 18.38
C PRO A 75 -3.35 -33.25 18.69
N THR A 76 -3.57 -32.32 17.75
CA THR A 76 -4.45 -31.17 17.98
C THR A 76 -5.39 -30.97 16.81
N ARG A 77 -6.70 -30.96 17.10
CA ARG A 77 -7.75 -30.84 16.09
C ARG A 77 -8.99 -30.15 16.69
N ARG A 78 -9.44 -29.07 16.03
CA ARG A 78 -10.67 -28.32 16.36
C ARG A 78 -10.70 -27.80 17.80
N VAL A 79 -9.62 -27.18 18.22
CA VAL A 79 -9.47 -26.61 19.57
C VAL A 79 -9.85 -25.12 19.60
N SER A 80 -10.13 -24.59 20.81
CA SER A 80 -10.26 -23.16 21.08
C SER A 80 -8.87 -22.47 21.08
N PRO A 81 -8.79 -21.12 21.05
CA PRO A 81 -7.53 -20.41 21.16
C PRO A 81 -6.74 -20.72 22.45
N GLU A 82 -7.42 -20.89 23.58
CA GLU A 82 -6.82 -21.28 24.86
C GLU A 82 -6.23 -22.69 24.78
N GLU A 83 -7.01 -23.65 24.32
CA GLU A 83 -6.56 -25.03 24.07
C GLU A 83 -5.47 -25.10 23.00
N GLY A 84 -5.46 -24.15 22.05
CA GLY A 84 -4.44 -24.01 21.01
C GLY A 84 -3.09 -23.71 21.62
N TRP A 85 -3.01 -22.79 22.60
CA TRP A 85 -1.76 -22.56 23.32
C TRP A 85 -1.31 -23.77 24.13
N ASP A 86 -2.23 -24.46 24.79
CA ASP A 86 -1.94 -25.67 25.56
C ASP A 86 -1.40 -26.84 24.71
N ALA A 87 -1.57 -26.78 23.40
CA ALA A 87 -1.03 -27.77 22.47
C ALA A 87 0.43 -27.51 22.10
N VAL A 88 0.96 -26.32 22.37
CA VAL A 88 2.36 -25.95 22.11
C VAL A 88 3.24 -26.52 23.22
N SER A 89 4.22 -27.34 22.87
CA SER A 89 5.21 -27.87 23.82
C SER A 89 6.46 -27.01 23.96
N GLY A 90 6.80 -26.25 22.91
CA GLY A 90 8.02 -25.48 22.90
C GLY A 90 8.03 -24.34 21.92
N ILE A 91 8.92 -23.40 22.19
CA ILE A 91 9.15 -22.21 21.38
C ILE A 91 10.63 -22.14 21.05
N THR A 92 10.96 -21.73 19.83
CA THR A 92 12.35 -21.50 19.44
C THR A 92 12.46 -20.35 18.43
N ALA A 93 13.69 -19.92 18.15
CA ALA A 93 13.94 -18.97 17.07
C ALA A 93 13.86 -19.68 15.72
N ALA A 94 13.39 -18.95 14.72
CA ALA A 94 13.31 -19.38 13.34
C ALA A 94 13.73 -18.25 12.39
N ASN A 95 14.09 -18.63 11.16
CA ASN A 95 14.20 -17.68 10.08
C ASN A 95 13.43 -18.21 8.85
N ASP A 96 12.51 -17.42 8.31
CA ASP A 96 11.75 -17.75 7.11
C ASP A 96 12.41 -17.12 5.88
N PHE A 97 13.57 -17.64 5.47
CA PHE A 97 14.28 -17.13 4.30
C PHE A 97 13.44 -17.27 3.02
N GLY A 98 13.60 -16.29 2.13
CA GLY A 98 12.89 -16.30 0.85
C GLY A 98 13.66 -15.61 -0.26
N VAL A 99 13.60 -16.17 -1.48
CA VAL A 99 14.13 -15.59 -2.72
C VAL A 99 12.98 -14.85 -3.43
N TYR A 100 12.97 -13.54 -3.31
CA TYR A 100 11.89 -12.70 -3.85
C TYR A 100 11.85 -12.71 -5.38
N ASP A 101 12.98 -12.96 -6.05
CA ASP A 101 13.09 -13.16 -7.50
C ASP A 101 12.10 -14.20 -8.06
N LEU A 102 11.67 -15.15 -7.24
CA LEU A 102 10.78 -16.26 -7.62
C LEU A 102 9.32 -16.09 -7.19
N ARG A 103 8.98 -15.03 -6.45
CA ARG A 103 7.62 -14.82 -5.91
C ARG A 103 6.55 -14.63 -6.98
N TYR A 104 6.90 -14.05 -8.14
CA TYR A 104 5.97 -13.80 -9.23
C TYR A 104 5.29 -15.07 -9.76
N VAL A 105 5.94 -16.24 -9.62
CA VAL A 105 5.40 -17.54 -10.06
C VAL A 105 4.53 -18.19 -9.00
N ASP A 106 4.80 -17.89 -7.73
CA ASP A 106 4.16 -18.57 -6.60
C ASP A 106 2.69 -18.17 -6.42
N LYS A 107 2.29 -16.97 -6.85
CA LYS A 107 0.91 -16.45 -6.74
C LYS A 107 0.32 -16.65 -5.32
N GLY A 108 1.15 -16.42 -4.29
CA GLY A 108 0.79 -16.54 -2.88
C GLY A 108 1.11 -17.87 -2.22
N SER A 109 1.48 -18.93 -2.96
CA SER A 109 1.86 -20.22 -2.35
C SER A 109 3.21 -20.18 -1.64
N ASN A 110 4.09 -19.25 -2.00
CA ASN A 110 5.47 -19.11 -1.50
C ASN A 110 6.31 -20.40 -1.61
N PHE A 111 5.86 -21.38 -2.39
CA PHE A 111 6.50 -22.70 -2.46
C PHE A 111 7.92 -22.63 -3.06
N ARG A 112 8.07 -21.93 -4.20
CA ARG A 112 9.38 -21.78 -4.84
C ARG A 112 10.26 -20.76 -4.13
N SER A 113 9.65 -19.67 -3.71
CA SER A 113 10.39 -18.57 -3.10
C SER A 113 10.87 -18.89 -1.69
N LYS A 114 10.14 -19.70 -0.91
CA LYS A 114 10.45 -19.96 0.50
C LYS A 114 10.63 -21.45 0.86
N GLY A 115 10.44 -22.36 -0.09
CA GLY A 115 10.50 -23.80 0.16
C GLY A 115 11.86 -24.46 -0.09
N GLY A 116 12.91 -23.71 -0.38
CA GLY A 116 14.24 -24.24 -0.62
C GLY A 116 14.82 -25.00 0.56
N ASP A 117 15.72 -25.95 0.29
CA ASP A 117 16.42 -26.70 1.33
C ASP A 117 17.22 -25.73 2.22
N GLY A 118 17.09 -25.86 3.53
CA GLY A 118 17.73 -24.97 4.49
C GLY A 118 17.08 -23.60 4.70
N PHE A 119 15.95 -23.28 4.02
CA PHE A 119 15.29 -21.98 4.11
C PHE A 119 14.47 -21.76 5.40
N THR A 120 14.49 -22.75 6.30
CA THR A 120 13.85 -22.65 7.62
C THR A 120 14.82 -23.09 8.71
N PRO A 121 15.88 -22.32 8.98
CA PRO A 121 16.70 -22.58 10.16
C PRO A 121 15.87 -22.49 11.44
N LEU A 122 16.09 -23.39 12.39
CA LEU A 122 15.41 -23.47 13.68
C LEU A 122 16.40 -23.68 14.83
N GLY A 123 16.13 -23.15 15.98
CA GLY A 123 16.91 -23.43 17.19
C GLY A 123 17.61 -22.19 17.76
N PRO A 124 18.76 -22.37 18.51
CA PRO A 124 19.35 -23.64 18.84
C PRO A 124 18.60 -24.42 19.94
N SER A 125 17.95 -23.72 20.89
CA SER A 125 17.32 -24.36 22.05
C SER A 125 15.81 -24.12 22.06
N ILE A 126 15.08 -25.02 22.71
CA ILE A 126 13.64 -24.93 22.91
C ILE A 126 13.35 -24.38 24.30
N ILE A 127 12.53 -23.34 24.37
CA ILE A 127 11.91 -22.82 25.57
C ILE A 127 10.62 -23.61 25.82
N ASP A 128 10.41 -24.17 27.02
CA ASP A 128 9.14 -24.82 27.37
C ASP A 128 7.99 -23.83 27.35
N ALA A 129 7.00 -24.07 26.49
CA ALA A 129 5.85 -23.16 26.30
C ALA A 129 5.04 -22.95 27.58
N ARG A 130 5.07 -23.93 28.52
CA ARG A 130 4.37 -23.82 29.82
C ARG A 130 5.05 -22.86 30.80
N SER A 131 6.30 -22.50 30.53
CA SER A 131 7.09 -21.59 31.39
C SER A 131 6.97 -20.12 30.98
N VAL A 132 6.22 -19.79 29.94
CA VAL A 132 6.14 -18.43 29.36
C VAL A 132 4.70 -17.96 29.15
N ASP A 133 4.53 -16.65 29.17
CA ASP A 133 3.32 -15.99 28.71
C ASP A 133 3.45 -15.71 27.18
N PRO A 134 2.56 -16.24 26.32
CA PRO A 134 2.65 -16.06 24.87
C PRO A 134 2.56 -14.59 24.42
N ALA A 135 2.03 -13.70 25.25
CA ALA A 135 1.97 -12.27 24.96
C ALA A 135 3.23 -11.50 25.41
N LYS A 136 4.23 -12.19 26.01
CA LYS A 136 5.43 -11.58 26.56
C LYS A 136 6.71 -12.19 26.01
N LEU A 137 6.71 -12.49 24.72
CA LEU A 137 7.90 -12.94 24.00
C LEU A 137 8.47 -11.77 23.18
N ARG A 138 9.77 -11.84 22.92
CA ARG A 138 10.50 -10.89 22.09
C ARG A 138 11.29 -11.65 21.04
N VAL A 139 11.25 -11.20 19.80
CA VAL A 139 12.09 -11.68 18.71
C VAL A 139 13.06 -10.58 18.28
N ARG A 140 14.33 -10.93 18.16
CA ARG A 140 15.37 -10.04 17.63
C ARG A 140 16.14 -10.72 16.53
N THR A 141 16.46 -9.96 15.49
CA THR A 141 17.30 -10.41 14.38
C THR A 141 18.47 -9.46 14.21
N TRP A 142 19.65 -10.00 13.98
CA TRP A 142 20.86 -9.26 13.65
C TRP A 142 21.38 -9.71 12.29
N VAL A 143 21.95 -8.77 11.55
CA VAL A 143 22.73 -9.03 10.35
C VAL A 143 24.13 -8.48 10.60
N ASN A 144 25.14 -9.35 10.53
CA ASN A 144 26.53 -8.97 10.81
C ASN A 144 26.71 -8.25 12.16
N GLY A 145 25.97 -8.72 13.19
CA GLY A 145 26.00 -8.15 14.53
C GLY A 145 25.18 -6.86 14.73
N THR A 146 24.59 -6.29 13.68
CA THR A 146 23.72 -5.09 13.76
C THR A 146 22.27 -5.54 13.88
N VAL A 147 21.52 -4.97 14.82
CA VAL A 147 20.08 -5.25 15.00
C VAL A 147 19.31 -4.77 13.78
N ALA A 148 18.60 -5.68 13.14
CA ALA A 148 17.73 -5.43 11.99
C ALA A 148 16.24 -5.49 12.36
N GLN A 149 15.86 -6.41 13.26
CA GLN A 149 14.49 -6.55 13.75
C GLN A 149 14.48 -6.64 15.27
N ASP A 150 13.50 -6.02 15.91
CA ASP A 150 13.29 -6.08 17.36
C ASP A 150 11.82 -5.77 17.65
N ASP A 151 11.05 -6.78 18.06
CA ASP A 151 9.61 -6.61 18.32
C ASP A 151 9.14 -7.66 19.36
N THR A 152 7.89 -7.50 19.83
CA THR A 152 7.29 -8.36 20.86
C THR A 152 5.95 -8.93 20.42
N THR A 153 5.49 -9.96 21.12
CA THR A 153 4.19 -10.60 20.88
C THR A 153 3.02 -9.88 21.57
N ALA A 154 3.26 -8.75 22.26
CA ALA A 154 2.24 -8.06 23.06
C ALA A 154 1.04 -7.59 22.22
N ASP A 155 1.32 -7.10 21.01
CA ASP A 155 0.30 -6.47 20.15
C ASP A 155 0.09 -7.23 18.84
N LEU A 156 0.36 -8.55 18.80
CA LEU A 156 0.12 -9.36 17.61
C LEU A 156 -1.33 -9.25 17.15
N THR A 157 -1.55 -9.12 15.85
CA THR A 157 -2.89 -9.06 15.25
C THR A 157 -3.71 -10.31 15.55
N PHE A 158 -3.05 -11.46 15.56
CA PHE A 158 -3.62 -12.75 15.93
C PHE A 158 -2.75 -13.37 17.01
N SER A 159 -3.34 -13.74 18.16
CA SER A 159 -2.59 -14.36 19.26
C SER A 159 -2.01 -15.71 18.86
N LEU A 160 -0.92 -16.11 19.50
CA LEU A 160 -0.25 -17.38 19.18
C LEU A 160 -1.17 -18.59 19.35
N GLY A 161 -2.01 -18.60 20.38
CA GLY A 161 -3.01 -19.66 20.59
C GLY A 161 -4.08 -19.68 19.48
N LEU A 162 -4.48 -18.48 18.97
CA LEU A 162 -5.41 -18.38 17.85
C LEU A 162 -4.83 -18.97 16.56
N LEU A 163 -3.53 -18.80 16.28
CA LEU A 163 -2.92 -19.41 15.08
C LEU A 163 -3.03 -20.94 15.10
N VAL A 164 -2.73 -21.56 16.27
CA VAL A 164 -2.87 -23.00 16.45
C VAL A 164 -4.33 -23.46 16.31
N ALA A 165 -5.24 -22.72 16.97
CA ALA A 165 -6.66 -23.03 16.94
C ALA A 165 -7.22 -22.95 15.50
N ASP A 166 -6.92 -21.88 14.77
CA ASP A 166 -7.42 -21.65 13.43
C ASP A 166 -6.95 -22.74 12.46
N VAL A 167 -5.66 -23.03 12.41
CA VAL A 167 -5.11 -24.12 11.60
C VAL A 167 -5.74 -25.45 11.95
N SER A 168 -5.98 -25.73 13.24
CA SER A 168 -6.54 -26.98 13.71
C SER A 168 -7.99 -27.24 13.30
N GLN A 169 -8.70 -26.21 12.81
CA GLN A 169 -10.09 -26.41 12.36
C GLN A 169 -10.19 -27.34 11.15
N LEU A 170 -9.21 -27.29 10.24
CA LEU A 170 -9.21 -28.05 9.00
C LEU A 170 -8.11 -29.12 8.93
N ILE A 171 -6.98 -28.90 9.61
CA ILE A 171 -5.81 -29.78 9.56
C ILE A 171 -5.54 -30.35 10.96
N THR A 172 -5.27 -31.64 11.06
CA THR A 172 -4.74 -32.20 12.31
C THR A 172 -3.27 -31.83 12.43
N LEU A 173 -2.90 -31.17 13.53
CA LEU A 173 -1.52 -30.91 13.91
C LEU A 173 -1.00 -32.10 14.73
N GLU A 174 0.18 -32.55 14.39
CA GLU A 174 0.86 -33.68 15.03
C GLU A 174 2.03 -33.22 15.90
N PRO A 175 2.46 -33.99 16.92
CA PRO A 175 3.64 -33.67 17.70
C PRO A 175 4.87 -33.47 16.80
N GLY A 176 5.58 -32.35 17.00
CA GLY A 176 6.73 -31.96 16.18
C GLY A 176 6.38 -31.09 14.96
N ASP A 177 5.12 -30.90 14.62
CA ASP A 177 4.74 -29.88 13.61
C ASP A 177 5.15 -28.49 14.08
N VAL A 178 5.51 -27.61 13.15
CA VAL A 178 6.00 -26.26 13.44
C VAL A 178 5.05 -25.22 12.83
N ILE A 179 4.74 -24.20 13.62
CA ILE A 179 4.05 -23.00 13.13
C ILE A 179 5.01 -21.80 13.26
N LEU A 180 5.33 -21.15 12.16
CA LEU A 180 6.03 -19.88 12.10
C LEU A 180 5.00 -18.74 12.25
N THR A 181 5.29 -17.79 13.13
CA THR A 181 4.27 -16.85 13.62
C THR A 181 4.21 -15.50 12.88
N GLY A 182 4.98 -15.38 11.81
CA GLY A 182 5.19 -14.14 11.08
C GLY A 182 6.38 -13.34 11.60
N THR A 183 6.89 -12.44 10.77
CA THR A 183 8.07 -11.61 11.04
C THR A 183 7.68 -10.16 11.33
N PRO A 184 8.39 -9.42 12.21
CA PRO A 184 8.22 -7.98 12.36
C PRO A 184 8.82 -7.18 11.19
N ALA A 185 8.64 -5.87 11.19
CA ALA A 185 9.32 -4.96 10.26
C ALA A 185 10.86 -5.07 10.40
N GLY A 186 11.59 -4.65 9.37
CA GLY A 186 13.05 -4.65 9.34
C GLY A 186 13.68 -5.87 8.66
N SER A 187 12.85 -6.83 8.13
CA SER A 187 13.38 -7.84 7.22
C SER A 187 13.92 -7.18 5.94
N SER A 188 15.02 -7.70 5.41
CA SER A 188 15.71 -7.11 4.27
C SER A 188 16.51 -8.17 3.48
N VAL A 189 17.13 -7.74 2.41
CA VAL A 189 18.00 -8.59 1.57
C VAL A 189 19.34 -8.82 2.26
N VAL A 190 19.85 -10.03 2.12
CA VAL A 190 21.20 -10.44 2.54
C VAL A 190 21.99 -11.00 1.37
N VAL A 191 23.30 -10.84 1.43
CA VAL A 191 24.24 -11.24 0.37
C VAL A 191 25.20 -12.32 0.85
N PRO A 192 25.84 -13.09 -0.06
CA PRO A 192 26.84 -14.06 0.31
C PRO A 192 27.93 -13.45 1.17
N GLY A 193 28.23 -14.12 2.30
CA GLY A 193 29.14 -13.64 3.34
C GLY A 193 28.43 -13.06 4.57
N ASP A 194 27.17 -12.67 4.45
CA ASP A 194 26.41 -12.18 5.60
C ASP A 194 26.10 -13.29 6.59
N VAL A 195 26.07 -12.91 7.86
CA VAL A 195 25.65 -13.77 8.98
C VAL A 195 24.35 -13.20 9.56
N VAL A 196 23.31 -14.01 9.56
CA VAL A 196 22.00 -13.67 10.14
C VAL A 196 21.83 -14.44 11.44
N GLU A 197 21.50 -13.72 12.52
CA GLU A 197 21.25 -14.29 13.81
C GLU A 197 19.82 -13.96 14.25
N VAL A 198 19.12 -14.93 14.84
CA VAL A 198 17.77 -14.73 15.41
C VAL A 198 17.74 -15.25 16.84
N GLU A 199 17.11 -14.52 17.74
CA GLU A 199 16.94 -14.94 19.14
C GLU A 199 15.50 -14.65 19.59
N VAL A 200 14.91 -15.61 20.27
CA VAL A 200 13.64 -15.45 20.98
C VAL A 200 13.89 -15.47 22.47
N THR A 201 13.36 -14.47 23.18
CA THR A 201 13.47 -14.36 24.64
C THR A 201 12.12 -14.10 25.27
N THR A 202 11.98 -14.33 26.57
CA THR A 202 10.92 -13.68 27.35
C THR A 202 11.20 -12.17 27.44
N ALA A 203 10.15 -11.37 27.67
CA ALA A 203 10.28 -9.91 27.71
C ALA A 203 11.26 -9.42 28.80
N ASP A 204 11.38 -10.15 29.90
CA ASP A 204 12.33 -9.90 30.99
C ASP A 204 13.74 -10.47 30.71
N GLY A 205 13.91 -11.21 29.62
CA GLY A 205 15.17 -11.85 29.24
C GLY A 205 15.56 -13.07 30.10
N ALA A 206 14.66 -13.57 30.95
CA ALA A 206 14.97 -14.68 31.86
C ALA A 206 15.17 -16.03 31.14
N LEU A 207 14.46 -16.22 30.02
CA LEU A 207 14.57 -17.37 29.15
C LEU A 207 14.96 -16.96 27.75
N SER A 208 15.81 -17.75 27.08
CA SER A 208 16.28 -17.50 25.71
C SER A 208 16.35 -18.82 24.93
N SER A 209 16.00 -18.75 23.64
CA SER A 209 16.26 -19.81 22.66
C SER A 209 17.75 -19.97 22.33
N GLY A 210 18.59 -19.07 22.82
CA GLY A 210 19.93 -18.88 22.26
C GLY A 210 19.87 -18.28 20.85
N ARG A 211 21.04 -17.96 20.31
CA ARG A 211 21.14 -17.39 18.95
C ARG A 211 21.16 -18.47 17.89
N LEU A 212 20.17 -18.44 17.04
CA LEU A 212 20.14 -19.18 15.78
C LEU A 212 21.03 -18.44 14.78
N VAL A 213 22.08 -19.07 14.32
CA VAL A 213 23.08 -18.45 13.42
C VAL A 213 23.02 -19.11 12.05
N THR A 214 22.94 -18.32 11.01
CA THR A 214 22.94 -18.79 9.60
C THR A 214 23.89 -17.94 8.76
N THR A 215 24.80 -18.56 8.02
CA THR A 215 25.70 -17.88 7.10
C THR A 215 25.17 -17.98 5.67
N VAL A 216 25.13 -16.87 4.95
CA VAL A 216 24.70 -16.83 3.55
C VAL A 216 25.87 -17.22 2.66
N THR A 217 25.64 -18.14 1.72
CA THR A 217 26.63 -18.56 0.74
C THR A 217 26.12 -18.33 -0.70
N GLN A 218 27.05 -18.26 -1.65
CA GLN A 218 26.70 -18.15 -3.08
C GLN A 218 26.51 -19.54 -3.67
N GLY A 219 25.32 -19.78 -4.20
CA GLY A 219 25.04 -20.96 -4.99
C GLY A 219 25.71 -20.93 -6.37
N VAL A 220 26.04 -22.09 -6.87
CA VAL A 220 26.65 -22.28 -8.19
C VAL A 220 25.67 -22.91 -9.20
N HIS A 221 24.57 -23.47 -8.69
CA HIS A 221 23.56 -24.09 -9.57
C HIS A 221 22.62 -23.04 -10.16
N GLU A 222 22.61 -22.91 -11.48
CA GLU A 222 21.68 -22.08 -12.21
C GLU A 222 20.34 -22.80 -12.41
N LEU A 223 19.23 -22.07 -12.27
CA LEU A 223 17.92 -22.61 -12.56
C LEU A 223 17.81 -22.88 -14.07
N PRO A 224 17.45 -24.12 -14.48
CA PRO A 224 17.43 -24.48 -15.89
C PRO A 224 16.28 -23.78 -16.63
N ALA A 225 16.41 -23.61 -17.95
CA ALA A 225 15.46 -22.88 -18.79
C ALA A 225 14.02 -23.44 -18.77
N PHE A 226 13.83 -24.72 -18.40
CA PHE A 226 12.49 -25.28 -18.22
C PHE A 226 11.83 -24.90 -16.89
N SER A 227 12.59 -24.36 -15.94
CA SER A 227 12.09 -23.86 -14.66
C SER A 227 11.80 -22.36 -14.78
N ALA A 228 11.00 -21.83 -13.83
CA ALA A 228 10.84 -20.39 -13.72
C ALA A 228 12.16 -19.76 -13.30
N GLY A 229 12.71 -18.93 -14.15
CA GLY A 229 13.93 -18.17 -13.87
C GLY A 229 13.70 -16.99 -12.92
N PRO A 230 14.76 -16.38 -12.39
CA PRO A 230 14.65 -15.16 -11.59
C PRO A 230 14.03 -14.02 -12.39
N LYS A 231 13.13 -13.27 -11.74
CA LYS A 231 12.59 -12.03 -12.26
C LYS A 231 12.60 -10.99 -11.16
N VAL A 232 13.22 -9.84 -11.41
CA VAL A 232 13.33 -8.74 -10.48
C VAL A 232 12.79 -7.48 -11.14
N ASP A 233 11.79 -6.87 -10.50
CA ASP A 233 11.29 -5.54 -10.83
C ASP A 233 11.34 -4.64 -9.60
N ASP A 234 10.99 -3.37 -9.76
CA ASP A 234 11.04 -2.39 -8.66
C ASP A 234 10.16 -2.78 -7.48
N LEU A 235 8.97 -3.34 -7.73
CA LEU A 235 8.07 -3.80 -6.67
C LEU A 235 8.70 -4.94 -5.85
N GLN A 236 9.32 -5.90 -6.52
CA GLN A 236 9.99 -7.00 -5.83
C GLN A 236 11.22 -6.51 -5.04
N ARG A 237 11.98 -5.54 -5.59
CA ARG A 237 13.08 -4.90 -4.86
C ARG A 237 12.58 -4.16 -3.62
N GLU A 238 11.56 -3.33 -3.76
CA GLU A 238 10.94 -2.61 -2.64
C GLU A 238 10.42 -3.58 -1.56
N GLU A 239 9.72 -4.62 -1.98
CA GLU A 239 9.20 -5.63 -1.05
C GLU A 239 10.31 -6.40 -0.32
N ALA A 240 11.39 -6.77 -1.00
CA ALA A 240 12.50 -7.51 -0.42
C ALA A 240 13.32 -6.64 0.55
N TRP A 241 13.61 -5.40 0.18
CA TRP A 241 14.38 -4.44 0.98
C TRP A 241 13.54 -3.75 2.06
N GLY A 242 12.21 -3.86 1.99
CA GLY A 242 11.27 -3.27 2.93
C GLY A 242 10.84 -1.83 2.62
N SER A 243 11.54 -1.12 1.73
CA SER A 243 11.14 0.19 1.19
C SER A 243 11.92 0.51 -0.09
N ARG A 244 11.39 1.46 -0.88
CA ARG A 244 12.07 1.97 -2.10
C ARG A 244 13.44 2.56 -1.77
N ALA A 245 13.53 3.35 -0.70
CA ALA A 245 14.78 3.97 -0.27
C ALA A 245 15.85 2.91 0.10
N ALA A 246 15.46 1.87 0.86
CA ALA A 246 16.36 0.78 1.22
C ALA A 246 16.78 -0.05 -0.01
N ALA A 247 15.92 -0.16 -1.02
CA ALA A 247 16.22 -0.81 -2.30
C ALA A 247 17.12 0.03 -3.23
N GLY A 248 17.47 1.25 -2.84
CA GLY A 248 18.19 2.19 -3.69
C GLY A 248 17.40 2.64 -4.92
N LEU A 249 16.08 2.45 -4.90
CA LEU A 249 15.20 2.89 -5.96
C LEU A 249 14.93 4.39 -5.79
N PRO A 250 14.85 5.16 -6.89
CA PRO A 250 14.43 6.54 -6.81
C PRO A 250 13.04 6.60 -6.15
N GLU A 251 12.78 7.68 -5.41
CA GLU A 251 11.40 7.98 -5.05
C GLU A 251 10.57 7.96 -6.32
N GLU A 252 9.34 7.44 -6.25
CA GLU A 252 8.44 7.54 -7.40
C GLU A 252 8.34 9.02 -7.76
N ALA A 253 8.99 9.36 -8.87
CA ALA A 253 8.91 10.73 -9.36
C ALA A 253 7.42 11.02 -9.58
N SER A 254 6.91 11.99 -8.85
CA SER A 254 5.54 12.47 -9.08
C SER A 254 5.42 12.76 -10.57
N ILE A 255 4.39 12.21 -11.21
CA ILE A 255 4.04 12.56 -12.60
C ILE A 255 3.87 14.06 -12.71
N LEU A 256 3.36 14.70 -11.65
CA LEU A 256 3.20 16.14 -11.55
C LEU A 256 4.51 16.81 -11.11
N THR A 257 5.46 16.91 -12.04
CA THR A 257 6.64 17.77 -11.84
C THR A 257 6.20 19.24 -11.75
N GLU A 258 6.96 20.09 -11.09
CA GLU A 258 6.69 21.54 -11.02
C GLU A 258 6.54 22.16 -12.40
N HIS A 259 7.33 21.72 -13.39
CA HIS A 259 7.22 22.16 -14.77
C HIS A 259 5.86 21.76 -15.39
N LEU A 260 5.44 20.52 -15.19
CA LEU A 260 4.14 20.05 -15.72
C LEU A 260 2.96 20.75 -14.99
N LYS A 261 3.05 20.95 -13.68
CA LYS A 261 2.04 21.72 -12.92
C LYS A 261 1.94 23.16 -13.43
N ALA A 262 3.05 23.80 -13.71
CA ALA A 262 3.04 25.16 -14.28
C ALA A 262 2.34 25.20 -15.64
N LYS A 263 2.62 24.23 -16.52
CA LYS A 263 1.92 24.11 -17.82
C LYS A 263 0.42 23.87 -17.64
N ILE A 264 0.02 22.92 -16.76
CA ILE A 264 -1.40 22.64 -16.50
C ILE A 264 -2.10 23.89 -15.94
N ASN A 265 -1.44 24.63 -15.06
CA ASN A 265 -2.00 25.85 -14.48
C ASN A 265 -2.18 26.98 -15.51
N SER A 266 -1.51 26.95 -16.65
CA SER A 266 -1.60 27.97 -17.70
C SER A 266 -2.73 27.74 -18.71
N VAL A 267 -3.46 26.61 -18.63
CA VAL A 267 -4.52 26.24 -19.56
C VAL A 267 -5.86 26.04 -18.86
N ALA A 268 -6.97 26.40 -19.53
CA ALA A 268 -8.32 26.26 -18.99
C ALA A 268 -8.78 24.78 -18.97
N THR A 269 -9.64 24.41 -18.00
CA THR A 269 -10.30 23.09 -18.01
C THR A 269 -11.16 22.88 -19.24
N ALA A 270 -11.80 23.93 -19.76
CA ALA A 270 -12.60 23.87 -20.97
C ALA A 270 -11.79 23.40 -22.19
N THR A 271 -10.55 23.92 -22.36
CA THR A 271 -9.63 23.50 -23.43
C THR A 271 -9.22 22.06 -23.29
N LEU A 272 -8.82 21.64 -22.05
CA LEU A 272 -8.47 20.25 -21.75
C LEU A 272 -9.64 19.30 -22.01
N SER A 273 -10.86 19.67 -21.61
CA SER A 273 -12.08 18.89 -21.84
C SER A 273 -12.36 18.67 -23.33
N SER A 274 -12.22 19.73 -24.13
CA SER A 274 -12.38 19.66 -25.58
C SER A 274 -11.40 18.70 -26.24
N LEU A 275 -10.14 18.73 -25.82
CA LEU A 275 -9.09 17.84 -26.32
C LEU A 275 -9.27 16.39 -25.87
N LEU A 276 -9.72 16.16 -24.63
CA LEU A 276 -10.07 14.83 -24.14
C LEU A 276 -11.21 14.23 -24.96
N ARG A 277 -12.23 15.03 -25.26
CA ARG A 277 -13.34 14.60 -26.12
C ARG A 277 -12.88 14.21 -27.53
N LYS A 278 -11.96 14.94 -28.14
CA LYS A 278 -11.36 14.59 -29.44
C LYS A 278 -10.62 13.23 -29.39
N ARG A 279 -10.10 12.86 -28.22
CA ARG A 279 -9.43 11.58 -27.95
C ARG A 279 -10.39 10.45 -27.53
N GLY A 280 -11.71 10.70 -27.53
CA GLY A 280 -12.74 9.71 -27.18
C GLY A 280 -13.12 9.64 -25.70
N PHE A 281 -12.57 10.52 -24.84
CA PHE A 281 -12.91 10.60 -23.43
C PHE A 281 -14.04 11.59 -23.23
N ASN A 282 -15.27 11.10 -23.03
CA ASN A 282 -16.47 11.93 -22.94
C ASN A 282 -16.97 12.14 -21.50
N ASN A 283 -16.65 11.25 -20.58
CA ASN A 283 -17.11 11.25 -19.19
C ASN A 283 -15.96 11.51 -18.23
N VAL A 284 -15.36 12.68 -18.34
CA VAL A 284 -14.18 13.07 -17.56
C VAL A 284 -14.43 14.26 -16.64
N SER A 285 -15.64 14.83 -16.66
CA SER A 285 -16.05 15.90 -15.77
C SER A 285 -16.72 15.34 -14.53
N ILE A 286 -16.36 15.84 -13.35
CA ILE A 286 -17.09 15.59 -12.11
C ILE A 286 -18.20 16.66 -12.02
N ASP A 287 -19.41 16.25 -12.37
CA ASP A 287 -20.52 17.19 -12.53
C ASP A 287 -21.22 17.55 -11.21
N GLY A 288 -21.95 18.66 -11.21
CA GLY A 288 -22.80 19.10 -10.10
C GLY A 288 -22.05 19.72 -8.92
N LEU A 289 -20.82 20.16 -9.13
CA LEU A 289 -19.98 20.74 -8.10
C LEU A 289 -19.90 22.27 -8.21
N ILE A 290 -19.69 22.90 -7.05
CA ILE A 290 -19.37 24.31 -6.92
C ILE A 290 -18.06 24.46 -6.13
N ALA A 291 -17.23 25.41 -6.51
CA ALA A 291 -16.02 25.75 -5.76
C ALA A 291 -16.37 26.59 -4.52
N THR A 292 -15.68 26.36 -3.40
CA THR A 292 -15.81 27.23 -2.20
C THR A 292 -15.32 28.65 -2.46
N ARG A 293 -14.43 28.85 -3.44
CA ARG A 293 -13.87 30.16 -3.80
C ARG A 293 -13.80 30.33 -5.31
N PRO A 294 -14.37 31.37 -5.87
CA PRO A 294 -14.16 31.73 -7.27
C PRO A 294 -12.67 31.99 -7.56
N GLY A 295 -12.23 31.64 -8.75
CA GLY A 295 -10.84 31.75 -9.21
C GLY A 295 -9.88 30.72 -8.54
N ALA A 296 -10.40 29.77 -7.79
CA ALA A 296 -9.57 28.71 -7.24
C ALA A 296 -9.06 27.78 -8.35
N ARG A 297 -7.75 27.52 -8.38
CA ARG A 297 -7.15 26.52 -9.26
C ARG A 297 -6.80 25.28 -8.49
N LEU A 298 -7.13 24.11 -9.04
CA LEU A 298 -6.85 22.80 -8.46
C LEU A 298 -6.03 21.98 -9.47
N VAL A 299 -4.87 21.50 -9.06
CA VAL A 299 -4.05 20.53 -9.81
C VAL A 299 -3.40 19.58 -8.83
N GLY A 300 -3.66 18.28 -8.96
CA GLY A 300 -3.07 17.27 -8.08
C GLY A 300 -3.40 15.85 -8.50
N LEU A 301 -3.02 14.88 -7.69
CA LEU A 301 -3.25 13.46 -7.92
C LEU A 301 -4.37 12.93 -7.01
N ALA A 302 -5.28 12.16 -7.58
CA ALA A 302 -6.44 11.65 -6.89
C ALA A 302 -6.07 10.66 -5.77
N ARG A 303 -6.56 10.91 -4.56
CA ARG A 303 -6.70 9.97 -3.46
C ARG A 303 -8.19 9.78 -3.21
N THR A 304 -8.68 8.61 -3.46
CA THR A 304 -10.12 8.35 -3.53
C THR A 304 -10.69 7.85 -2.21
N LEU A 305 -11.92 8.25 -1.88
CA LEU A 305 -12.65 7.82 -0.70
C LEU A 305 -14.09 7.48 -1.09
N ARG A 306 -14.55 6.29 -0.75
CA ARG A 306 -15.90 5.83 -1.02
C ARG A 306 -16.74 5.81 0.24
N TYR A 307 -17.96 6.34 0.11
CA TYR A 307 -19.00 6.19 1.12
C TYR A 307 -20.13 5.29 0.62
N ILE A 308 -20.64 4.47 1.51
CA ILE A 308 -21.86 3.69 1.28
C ILE A 308 -23.05 4.35 2.00
N PRO A 309 -24.31 4.02 1.64
CA PRO A 309 -25.49 4.48 2.37
C PRO A 309 -25.39 4.13 3.85
N ASN A 310 -25.84 5.05 4.72
CA ASN A 310 -25.88 4.77 6.14
C ASN A 310 -26.84 3.60 6.44
N ARG A 311 -26.37 2.73 7.30
CA ARG A 311 -27.10 1.70 8.00
C ARG A 311 -26.50 1.64 9.40
N GLU A 312 -27.33 1.75 10.43
CA GLU A 312 -26.90 2.01 11.80
C GLU A 312 -25.89 1.00 12.32
N ASP A 313 -26.11 -0.30 12.07
CA ASP A 313 -25.19 -1.38 12.47
C ASP A 313 -23.83 -1.31 11.75
N LEU A 314 -23.79 -0.82 10.50
CA LEU A 314 -22.54 -0.58 9.79
C LEU A 314 -21.84 0.68 10.29
N PHE A 315 -22.61 1.72 10.60
CA PHE A 315 -22.04 2.95 11.15
C PHE A 315 -21.43 2.72 12.53
N ASP A 316 -22.09 1.95 13.39
CA ASP A 316 -21.57 1.58 14.71
C ASP A 316 -20.22 0.86 14.62
N ARG A 317 -20.04 0.03 13.59
CA ARG A 317 -18.80 -0.75 13.39
C ARG A 317 -17.69 -0.01 12.65
N PHE A 318 -18.02 0.82 11.67
CA PHE A 318 -17.08 1.38 10.70
C PHE A 318 -17.12 2.91 10.61
N GLY A 319 -18.19 3.56 11.06
CA GLY A 319 -18.38 5.01 10.92
C GLY A 319 -17.69 5.84 11.99
N GLY A 320 -17.52 5.28 13.19
CA GLY A 320 -16.89 5.94 14.34
C GLY A 320 -15.36 5.80 14.39
N GLY A 321 -14.78 6.34 15.46
CA GLY A 321 -13.36 6.17 15.78
C GLY A 321 -12.40 6.60 14.67
N TYR A 322 -11.31 5.85 14.50
CA TYR A 322 -10.28 6.05 13.46
C TYR A 322 -10.67 5.23 12.21
N ASN A 323 -11.66 5.73 11.48
CA ASN A 323 -12.29 5.08 10.33
C ASN A 323 -11.52 5.29 9.01
N ALA A 324 -12.03 4.75 7.89
CA ALA A 324 -11.42 4.85 6.57
C ALA A 324 -11.14 6.30 6.14
N GLN A 325 -12.07 7.22 6.44
CA GLN A 325 -11.90 8.64 6.13
C GLN A 325 -10.69 9.25 6.86
N LYS A 326 -10.59 9.05 8.18
CA LYS A 326 -9.49 9.60 8.98
C LYS A 326 -8.15 9.00 8.58
N ARG A 327 -8.11 7.70 8.27
CA ARG A 327 -6.90 7.04 7.77
C ARG A 327 -6.41 7.63 6.46
N LEU A 328 -7.32 7.88 5.50
CA LEU A 328 -6.95 8.56 4.26
C LEU A 328 -6.38 9.95 4.55
N PHE A 329 -7.10 10.78 5.32
CA PHE A 329 -6.67 12.15 5.59
C PHE A 329 -5.33 12.24 6.33
N ASP A 330 -4.99 11.26 7.19
CA ASP A 330 -3.69 11.22 7.85
C ASP A 330 -2.55 10.71 6.95
N SER A 331 -2.87 10.05 5.84
CA SER A 331 -1.88 9.50 4.88
C SER A 331 -1.63 10.41 3.67
N LEU A 332 -2.24 11.59 3.62
CA LEU A 332 -2.08 12.53 2.51
C LEU A 332 -0.64 13.04 2.38
N ARG A 333 -0.26 13.32 1.16
CA ARG A 333 1.04 13.88 0.76
C ARG A 333 0.85 15.20 0.02
N PRO A 334 1.91 16.00 -0.17
CA PRO A 334 1.84 17.14 -1.06
C PRO A 334 1.30 16.75 -2.44
N ASP A 335 0.50 17.64 -3.03
CA ASP A 335 -0.16 17.47 -4.33
C ASP A 335 -1.29 16.41 -4.39
N ASP A 336 -1.62 15.74 -3.30
CA ASP A 336 -2.80 14.87 -3.25
C ASP A 336 -4.10 15.69 -3.35
N VAL A 337 -5.07 15.19 -4.10
CA VAL A 337 -6.46 15.68 -4.14
C VAL A 337 -7.37 14.58 -3.59
N VAL A 338 -8.03 14.87 -2.49
CA VAL A 338 -9.03 13.94 -1.95
C VAL A 338 -10.29 14.00 -2.79
N VAL A 339 -10.64 12.89 -3.45
CA VAL A 339 -11.90 12.76 -4.21
C VAL A 339 -12.84 11.82 -3.47
N ILE A 340 -14.01 12.32 -3.08
CA ILE A 340 -14.97 11.61 -2.23
C ILE A 340 -16.23 11.28 -3.02
N GLU A 341 -16.52 9.98 -3.17
CA GLU A 341 -17.81 9.49 -3.67
C GLU A 341 -18.84 9.49 -2.54
N ALA A 342 -19.79 10.41 -2.59
CA ALA A 342 -20.98 10.44 -1.74
C ALA A 342 -22.25 10.00 -2.51
N ARG A 343 -22.11 9.45 -3.69
CA ARG A 343 -23.19 9.00 -4.58
C ARG A 343 -24.14 10.14 -4.99
N GLY A 344 -23.66 11.37 -5.06
CA GLY A 344 -24.47 12.55 -5.34
C GLY A 344 -25.44 12.93 -4.20
N ASP A 345 -25.33 12.31 -3.01
CA ASP A 345 -26.21 12.64 -1.87
C ASP A 345 -25.61 13.76 -1.02
N SER A 346 -26.09 14.97 -1.21
CA SER A 346 -25.69 16.16 -0.45
C SER A 346 -26.46 16.34 0.86
N GLY A 347 -27.26 15.35 1.30
CA GLY A 347 -28.11 15.42 2.49
C GLY A 347 -27.36 15.30 3.83
N SER A 348 -26.04 15.26 3.83
CA SER A 348 -25.20 15.44 5.03
C SER A 348 -23.79 15.90 4.62
N GLY A 349 -23.04 16.45 5.59
CA GLY A 349 -21.64 16.82 5.32
C GLY A 349 -20.76 15.59 5.24
N THR A 350 -20.06 15.44 4.12
CA THR A 350 -19.05 14.40 3.90
C THR A 350 -17.71 14.76 4.54
N LEU A 351 -17.51 16.07 4.81
CA LEU A 351 -16.28 16.68 5.26
C LEU A 351 -16.63 17.89 6.13
N GLY A 352 -15.81 18.20 7.11
CA GLY A 352 -15.84 19.43 7.90
C GLY A 352 -14.45 20.06 8.01
N ASP A 353 -14.35 21.14 8.80
CA ASP A 353 -13.15 21.95 8.97
C ASP A 353 -11.93 21.18 9.43
N ILE A 354 -12.05 20.29 10.42
CA ILE A 354 -10.91 19.56 11.03
C ILE A 354 -10.14 18.74 9.98
N LEU A 355 -10.87 18.03 9.11
CA LEU A 355 -10.22 17.22 8.08
C LEU A 355 -9.62 18.09 6.96
N ALA A 356 -10.27 19.20 6.62
CA ALA A 356 -9.73 20.15 5.66
C ALA A 356 -8.45 20.84 6.20
N ILE A 357 -8.42 21.20 7.48
CA ILE A 357 -7.21 21.69 8.18
C ILE A 357 -6.09 20.66 8.08
N ARG A 358 -6.41 19.38 8.33
CA ARG A 358 -5.44 18.29 8.24
C ARG A 358 -4.89 18.13 6.82
N ALA A 359 -5.76 18.11 5.80
CA ALA A 359 -5.37 18.05 4.39
C ALA A 359 -4.44 19.21 4.01
N LYS A 360 -4.80 20.43 4.37
CA LYS A 360 -3.97 21.63 4.13
C LYS A 360 -2.61 21.53 4.83
N HIS A 361 -2.58 21.08 6.08
CA HIS A 361 -1.32 20.92 6.84
C HIS A 361 -0.35 19.93 6.17
N LEU A 362 -0.87 18.87 5.56
CA LEU A 362 -0.08 17.88 4.84
C LEU A 362 0.29 18.29 3.40
N GLY A 363 -0.16 19.48 2.95
CA GLY A 363 0.15 19.99 1.62
C GLY A 363 -0.73 19.44 0.51
N ALA A 364 -1.90 18.86 0.84
CA ALA A 364 -2.85 18.42 -0.18
C ALA A 364 -3.27 19.59 -1.08
N ALA A 365 -3.39 19.34 -2.38
CA ALA A 365 -3.73 20.35 -3.40
C ALA A 365 -5.20 20.76 -3.32
N GLY A 366 -6.10 19.87 -2.86
CA GLY A 366 -7.51 20.18 -2.74
C GLY A 366 -8.39 19.01 -2.36
N ILE A 367 -9.70 19.28 -2.35
CA ILE A 367 -10.74 18.32 -1.97
C ILE A 367 -11.90 18.43 -2.97
N VAL A 368 -12.42 17.30 -3.42
CA VAL A 368 -13.54 17.18 -4.34
C VAL A 368 -14.55 16.19 -3.76
N THR A 369 -15.83 16.54 -3.73
CA THR A 369 -16.90 15.63 -3.27
C THR A 369 -18.21 15.90 -4.01
N ASP A 370 -18.86 14.83 -4.46
CA ASP A 370 -20.24 14.91 -4.99
C ASP A 370 -21.30 14.89 -3.87
N GLY A 371 -20.86 15.08 -2.63
CA GLY A 371 -21.70 15.25 -1.44
C GLY A 371 -21.72 16.66 -0.87
N GLY A 372 -22.42 16.83 0.24
CA GLY A 372 -22.44 18.06 1.01
C GLY A 372 -21.17 18.25 1.86
N VAL A 373 -20.88 19.49 2.25
CA VAL A 373 -19.81 19.82 3.21
C VAL A 373 -20.35 20.58 4.39
N ARG A 374 -19.67 20.48 5.55
CA ARG A 374 -19.96 21.26 6.76
C ARG A 374 -18.96 22.39 6.90
N ASP A 375 -19.29 23.33 7.77
CA ASP A 375 -18.40 24.40 8.20
C ASP A 375 -17.88 25.24 6.99
N LEU A 376 -18.78 25.51 6.02
CA LEU A 376 -18.45 26.09 4.70
C LEU A 376 -17.70 27.41 4.81
N ALA A 377 -18.05 28.27 5.79
CA ALA A 377 -17.33 29.53 6.01
C ALA A 377 -15.84 29.27 6.35
N VAL A 378 -15.58 28.31 7.25
CA VAL A 378 -14.22 27.95 7.64
C VAL A 378 -13.46 27.32 6.47
N LEU A 379 -14.09 26.45 5.67
CA LEU A 379 -13.49 25.87 4.46
C LEU A 379 -13.08 26.97 3.47
N THR A 380 -13.93 27.98 3.31
CA THR A 380 -13.66 29.13 2.41
C THR A 380 -12.46 29.95 2.92
N GLU A 381 -12.40 30.26 4.20
CA GLU A 381 -11.29 30.99 4.83
C GLU A 381 -9.98 30.19 4.83
N LEU A 382 -10.07 28.87 4.99
CA LEU A 382 -8.91 28.01 4.99
C LEU A 382 -8.13 28.06 3.67
N GLY A 383 -8.87 28.29 2.55
CA GLY A 383 -8.27 28.57 1.24
C GLY A 383 -7.71 27.35 0.50
N ILE A 384 -7.92 26.12 1.00
CA ILE A 384 -7.67 24.92 0.22
C ILE A 384 -8.77 24.79 -0.84
N PRO A 385 -8.46 24.62 -2.15
CA PRO A 385 -9.46 24.44 -3.18
C PRO A 385 -10.40 23.28 -2.82
N THR A 386 -11.69 23.58 -2.68
CA THR A 386 -12.69 22.56 -2.32
C THR A 386 -13.88 22.68 -3.24
N TYR A 387 -14.21 21.59 -3.94
CA TYR A 387 -15.37 21.47 -4.83
C TYR A 387 -16.38 20.52 -4.20
N HIS A 388 -17.65 20.93 -4.14
CA HIS A 388 -18.70 20.19 -3.42
C HIS A 388 -20.10 20.41 -4.03
N ALA A 389 -21.04 19.51 -3.71
CA ALA A 389 -22.42 19.62 -4.20
C ALA A 389 -23.32 20.51 -3.33
N GLY A 390 -22.80 21.16 -2.29
CA GLY A 390 -23.53 22.09 -1.45
C GLY A 390 -23.09 22.07 0.02
N GLY A 391 -23.59 23.04 0.81
CA GLY A 391 -23.43 23.08 2.26
C GLY A 391 -24.52 22.31 2.98
N HIS A 392 -24.20 21.55 4.05
CA HIS A 392 -25.18 20.85 4.88
C HIS A 392 -24.75 20.76 6.36
N PRO A 393 -25.60 21.11 7.35
CA PRO A 393 -25.20 21.14 8.76
C PRO A 393 -25.12 19.75 9.41
N ALA A 394 -25.79 18.74 8.85
CA ALA A 394 -25.81 17.40 9.47
C ALA A 394 -24.47 16.68 9.37
N VAL A 395 -24.17 15.86 10.38
CA VAL A 395 -22.98 15.03 10.42
C VAL A 395 -23.04 13.88 9.40
N LEU A 396 -21.87 13.36 9.04
CA LEU A 396 -21.66 12.29 8.08
C LEU A 396 -22.62 11.11 8.27
N GLY A 397 -22.74 10.60 9.52
CA GLY A 397 -23.54 9.42 9.85
C GLY A 397 -25.05 9.54 9.61
N ARG A 398 -25.55 10.71 9.21
CA ARG A 398 -26.95 10.82 8.77
C ARG A 398 -27.21 10.04 7.47
N LYS A 399 -26.25 10.02 6.55
CA LYS A 399 -26.42 9.49 5.19
C LYS A 399 -25.34 8.52 4.75
N HIS A 400 -24.16 8.54 5.38
CA HIS A 400 -22.97 7.92 4.86
C HIS A 400 -22.20 7.13 5.92
N VAL A 401 -21.62 6.00 5.51
CA VAL A 401 -20.58 5.27 6.23
C VAL A 401 -19.30 5.34 5.44
N PRO A 402 -18.16 5.80 6.01
CA PRO A 402 -16.86 5.72 5.35
C PRO A 402 -16.47 4.25 5.17
N TRP A 403 -16.27 3.83 3.92
CA TRP A 403 -16.15 2.41 3.63
C TRP A 403 -14.73 1.99 3.28
N GLU A 404 -14.19 2.52 2.19
CA GLU A 404 -12.87 2.20 1.69
C GLU A 404 -12.22 3.42 1.02
N TYR A 405 -10.90 3.38 0.88
CA TYR A 405 -10.13 4.44 0.23
C TYR A 405 -9.08 3.85 -0.71
N ASP A 406 -8.54 4.69 -1.61
CA ASP A 406 -7.60 4.30 -2.65
C ASP A 406 -8.10 3.16 -3.54
N THR A 407 -9.41 3.20 -3.88
CA THR A 407 -10.08 2.30 -4.82
C THR A 407 -10.71 3.11 -5.94
N THR A 408 -11.06 2.49 -7.06
CA THR A 408 -11.81 3.15 -8.13
C THR A 408 -13.20 3.51 -7.64
N ILE A 409 -13.61 4.76 -7.84
CA ILE A 409 -14.91 5.32 -7.42
C ILE A 409 -15.65 5.98 -8.56
N GLY A 410 -16.96 6.27 -8.34
CA GLY A 410 -17.76 7.12 -9.20
C GLY A 410 -18.10 8.43 -8.49
N CYS A 411 -17.59 9.56 -8.94
CA CYS A 411 -17.86 10.86 -8.34
C CYS A 411 -18.45 11.79 -9.39
N GLY A 412 -19.62 12.37 -9.13
CA GLY A 412 -20.32 13.31 -10.05
C GLY A 412 -20.46 12.79 -11.49
N GLY A 413 -20.63 11.47 -11.67
CA GLY A 413 -20.77 10.85 -12.98
C GLY A 413 -19.46 10.44 -13.67
N ALA A 414 -18.29 10.83 -13.14
CA ALA A 414 -16.98 10.43 -13.64
C ALA A 414 -16.42 9.24 -12.86
N ALA A 415 -15.72 8.34 -13.55
CA ALA A 415 -14.89 7.34 -12.90
C ALA A 415 -13.54 7.95 -12.50
N VAL A 416 -13.12 7.75 -11.26
CA VAL A 416 -11.87 8.27 -10.72
C VAL A 416 -11.05 7.10 -10.16
N GLN A 417 -9.81 6.98 -10.62
CA GLN A 417 -8.85 6.03 -10.09
C GLN A 417 -7.82 6.75 -9.19
N PRO A 418 -7.31 6.09 -8.15
CA PRO A 418 -6.16 6.61 -7.42
C PRO A 418 -5.01 6.93 -8.39
N GLY A 419 -4.44 8.14 -8.26
CA GLY A 419 -3.35 8.61 -9.12
C GLY A 419 -3.79 9.31 -10.40
N ASP A 420 -5.09 9.38 -10.74
CA ASP A 420 -5.56 10.23 -11.83
C ASP A 420 -5.22 11.71 -11.57
N VAL A 421 -4.91 12.46 -12.62
CA VAL A 421 -4.67 13.89 -12.50
C VAL A 421 -6.02 14.62 -12.42
N ILE A 422 -6.22 15.34 -11.33
CA ILE A 422 -7.40 16.16 -11.08
C ILE A 422 -7.05 17.61 -11.40
N VAL A 423 -7.83 18.21 -12.30
CA VAL A 423 -7.66 19.62 -12.69
C VAL A 423 -9.00 20.33 -12.51
N GLY A 424 -8.99 21.45 -11.79
CA GLY A 424 -10.21 22.24 -11.54
C GLY A 424 -9.98 23.74 -11.68
N ASP A 425 -11.01 24.44 -12.12
CA ASP A 425 -11.13 25.90 -12.16
C ASP A 425 -12.62 26.32 -11.98
N ASP A 426 -12.98 27.54 -12.39
CA ASP A 426 -14.35 28.02 -12.23
C ASP A 426 -15.38 27.30 -13.13
N ASP A 427 -14.92 26.61 -14.20
CA ASP A 427 -15.79 25.84 -15.10
C ASP A 427 -16.09 24.42 -14.54
N GLY A 428 -15.30 23.92 -13.58
CA GLY A 428 -15.51 22.62 -12.96
C GLY A 428 -14.24 21.82 -12.74
N VAL A 429 -14.40 20.50 -12.58
CA VAL A 429 -13.32 19.58 -12.26
C VAL A 429 -13.24 18.48 -13.31
N LEU A 430 -12.02 18.22 -13.81
CA LEU A 430 -11.72 17.14 -14.75
C LEU A 430 -10.88 16.06 -14.10
N VAL A 431 -11.11 14.83 -14.56
CA VAL A 431 -10.33 13.63 -14.25
C VAL A 431 -9.54 13.23 -15.50
N ILE A 432 -8.23 13.21 -15.42
CA ILE A 432 -7.36 12.96 -16.58
C ILE A 432 -6.45 11.77 -16.28
N PRO A 433 -6.49 10.71 -17.10
CA PRO A 433 -5.54 9.61 -16.96
C PRO A 433 -4.09 10.10 -17.02
N PRO A 434 -3.21 9.68 -16.09
CA PRO A 434 -1.83 10.17 -16.00
C PRO A 434 -1.03 10.05 -17.30
N SER A 435 -1.28 9.00 -18.07
CA SER A 435 -0.59 8.76 -19.35
C SER A 435 -0.89 9.77 -20.44
N LEU A 436 -1.93 10.59 -20.28
CA LEU A 436 -2.37 11.55 -21.31
C LEU A 436 -1.91 12.97 -21.02
N ILE A 437 -1.62 13.31 -19.75
CA ILE A 437 -1.55 14.70 -19.30
C ILE A 437 -0.44 15.51 -19.98
N ALA A 438 0.73 14.94 -20.21
CA ALA A 438 1.86 15.66 -20.79
C ALA A 438 1.57 16.13 -22.22
N ASP A 439 1.13 15.21 -23.09
CA ASP A 439 0.80 15.53 -24.48
C ASP A 439 -0.46 16.42 -24.57
N LEU A 440 -1.42 16.17 -23.68
CA LEU A 440 -2.67 16.92 -23.64
C LEU A 440 -2.43 18.40 -23.32
N VAL A 441 -1.58 18.69 -22.34
CA VAL A 441 -1.31 20.07 -21.92
C VAL A 441 -0.49 20.83 -22.96
N ASP A 442 0.44 20.17 -23.66
CA ASP A 442 1.20 20.82 -24.75
C ASP A 442 0.30 21.18 -25.93
N GLU A 443 -0.66 20.29 -26.29
CA GLU A 443 -1.66 20.59 -27.30
C GLU A 443 -2.63 21.71 -26.83
N ALA A 444 -3.01 21.71 -25.53
CA ALA A 444 -3.86 22.77 -24.98
C ALA A 444 -3.20 24.16 -25.05
N ILE A 445 -1.92 24.26 -24.69
CA ILE A 445 -1.17 25.52 -24.80
C ILE A 445 -1.12 26.01 -26.24
N ALA A 446 -0.93 25.10 -27.19
CA ALA A 446 -0.94 25.49 -28.62
C ALA A 446 -2.31 25.95 -29.09
N GLN A 447 -3.39 25.25 -28.66
CA GLN A 447 -4.77 25.65 -28.99
C GLN A 447 -5.14 27.01 -28.38
N GLU A 448 -4.79 27.30 -27.13
CA GLU A 448 -5.08 28.57 -26.47
C GLU A 448 -4.34 29.75 -27.11
N LYS A 449 -3.13 29.52 -27.64
CA LYS A 449 -2.43 30.55 -28.45
C LYS A 449 -3.19 30.87 -29.75
N GLU A 450 -3.70 29.85 -30.45
CA GLU A 450 -4.53 30.04 -31.65
C GLU A 450 -5.85 30.76 -31.30
N GLU A 451 -6.49 30.36 -30.19
CA GLU A 451 -7.74 30.99 -29.73
C GLU A 451 -7.52 32.44 -29.28
N ALA A 452 -6.41 32.77 -28.65
CA ALA A 452 -6.05 34.14 -28.29
C ALA A 452 -5.89 35.05 -29.55
N PHE A 453 -5.26 34.52 -30.61
CA PHE A 453 -5.16 35.20 -31.87
C PHE A 453 -6.56 35.44 -32.48
N ILE A 454 -7.40 34.42 -32.50
CA ILE A 454 -8.78 34.53 -32.97
C ILE A 454 -9.56 35.60 -32.18
N ALA A 455 -9.49 35.52 -30.85
CA ALA A 455 -10.19 36.46 -29.96
C ALA A 455 -9.76 37.92 -30.17
N ALA A 456 -8.47 38.16 -30.40
CA ALA A 456 -7.97 39.51 -30.71
C ALA A 456 -8.57 40.07 -31.99
N HIS A 457 -8.68 39.26 -33.04
CA HIS A 457 -9.27 39.69 -34.33
C HIS A 457 -10.78 39.89 -34.22
N VAL A 458 -11.49 39.01 -33.50
CA VAL A 458 -12.93 39.19 -33.25
C VAL A 458 -13.19 40.47 -32.45
N ALA A 459 -12.37 40.73 -31.43
CA ALA A 459 -12.47 41.97 -30.64
C ALA A 459 -12.16 43.23 -31.47
N ALA A 460 -11.35 43.11 -32.52
CA ALA A 460 -11.08 44.20 -33.47
C ALA A 460 -12.18 44.38 -34.50
N GLY A 461 -13.25 43.55 -34.49
CA GLY A 461 -14.42 43.67 -35.34
C GLY A 461 -14.46 42.73 -36.55
N GLU A 462 -13.52 41.82 -36.66
CA GLU A 462 -13.56 40.78 -37.70
C GLU A 462 -14.71 39.79 -37.43
N PRO A 463 -15.41 39.33 -38.49
CA PRO A 463 -16.49 38.37 -38.34
C PRO A 463 -15.95 36.99 -37.93
N VAL A 464 -16.74 36.23 -37.16
CA VAL A 464 -16.40 34.88 -36.75
C VAL A 464 -16.35 33.92 -37.94
N GLU A 465 -17.06 34.19 -39.00
CA GLU A 465 -17.07 33.42 -40.25
C GLU A 465 -15.65 33.33 -40.82
N ASN A 466 -15.17 32.13 -41.12
CA ASN A 466 -13.81 31.82 -41.60
C ASN A 466 -12.68 32.07 -40.60
N LEU A 467 -12.96 32.70 -39.45
CA LEU A 467 -11.99 32.96 -38.39
C LEU A 467 -12.06 31.88 -37.29
N PHE A 468 -13.26 31.32 -37.02
CA PHE A 468 -13.42 30.23 -36.03
C PHE A 468 -14.33 29.13 -36.61
N PRO A 469 -13.74 27.95 -37.00
CA PRO A 469 -12.30 27.63 -37.01
C PRO A 469 -11.55 28.40 -38.12
N LEU A 470 -10.19 28.52 -37.92
CA LEU A 470 -9.37 29.25 -38.91
C LEU A 470 -9.45 28.62 -40.31
N SER A 471 -9.86 29.43 -41.30
CA SER A 471 -9.70 29.09 -42.71
C SER A 471 -8.22 29.00 -43.10
N PRO A 472 -7.88 28.44 -44.28
CA PRO A 472 -6.50 28.38 -44.73
C PRO A 472 -5.79 29.73 -44.73
N GLU A 473 -6.50 30.82 -45.18
CA GLU A 473 -5.97 32.18 -45.21
C GLU A 473 -5.64 32.70 -43.79
N TRP A 474 -6.56 32.55 -42.84
CA TRP A 474 -6.36 32.99 -41.49
C TRP A 474 -5.29 32.13 -40.75
N ARG A 475 -5.15 30.87 -41.12
CA ARG A 475 -4.10 30.01 -40.59
C ARG A 475 -2.69 30.45 -41.04
N GLU A 476 -2.54 30.99 -42.27
CA GLU A 476 -1.26 31.59 -42.71
C GLU A 476 -0.95 32.86 -41.92
N LYS A 477 -1.95 33.74 -41.71
CA LYS A 477 -1.77 34.94 -40.87
C LYS A 477 -1.37 34.60 -39.44
N TYR A 478 -1.97 33.56 -38.85
CA TYR A 478 -1.58 33.08 -37.54
C TYR A 478 -0.15 32.59 -37.52
N ARG A 479 0.29 31.76 -38.48
CA ARG A 479 1.67 31.30 -38.56
C ARG A 479 2.67 32.44 -38.65
N ALA A 480 2.41 33.42 -39.50
CA ALA A 480 3.25 34.61 -39.63
C ALA A 480 3.35 35.38 -38.29
N SER A 481 2.25 35.53 -37.56
CA SER A 481 2.27 36.21 -36.26
C SER A 481 3.05 35.48 -35.17
N VAL A 482 3.14 34.13 -35.24
CA VAL A 482 3.96 33.30 -34.32
C VAL A 482 5.44 33.36 -34.65
N GLU A 483 5.80 33.52 -35.94
CA GLU A 483 7.21 33.66 -36.39
C GLU A 483 7.80 35.05 -36.06
N GLU A 484 6.97 36.06 -35.89
CA GLU A 484 7.38 37.42 -35.52
C GLU A 484 7.47 37.67 -34.00
N SER A 485 6.98 36.75 -33.17
CA SER A 485 6.92 36.81 -31.69
C SER A 485 8.11 36.07 -31.05
#